data_5440ad935fecbce4dad2d60a307b10d8
#
_entry.id   5440ad935fecbce4dad2d60a307b10d8
#
_cell.length_a   1.000
_cell.length_b   1.000
_cell.length_c   1.000
_cell.angle_alpha   90.00
_cell.angle_beta   90.00
_cell.angle_gamma   90.00
#
_symmetry.space_group_name_H-M   'P 1'
#
loop_
_entity.id
_entity.type
_entity.pdbx_description
1 polymer ?
#
loop_
_entity_poly.entity_id
_entity_poly.type
_entity_poly.pdbx_seq_one_letter_code
_entity_poly.pdbx_strand_id
1 'polypeptide(L)'
;MTRDLSLIKGDLKIIGRDPMLILSFVAPFLLLIIALFLFPIASQLSIKYFSLLLDSYFLLGSFFFFSLIPMLFGMIYGFILLDERDEGIISYLSITPLGKTGYLRTRMIIPVLASFVFGVAFLILTGFSSLLNWFEIIVITLIVATEAPLMLLFLAAFAGNKVEGIALSKSFGIVLLPVLIDYFTQGNWRWLLSFSPLWWIERAIFSLQEYRWLYLAGATVFHGFIIWLLFSRFDRKMQ
;
A
#
# COMPACT_ATOMS: atom_id res chain seq x y z
N MET A 1 -18.48 10.27 15.99
CA MET A 1 -19.08 9.02 15.44
C MET A 1 -20.06 9.23 14.29
N THR A 2 -21.03 10.17 14.37
CA THR A 2 -21.97 10.44 13.25
C THR A 2 -21.30 11.13 12.04
N ARG A 3 -20.31 11.99 12.27
CA ARG A 3 -19.58 12.75 11.24
C ARG A 3 -18.65 11.88 10.39
N ASP A 4 -17.95 10.94 11.02
CA ASP A 4 -17.03 10.03 10.32
C ASP A 4 -17.78 9.02 9.45
N LEU A 5 -18.95 8.54 9.91
CA LEU A 5 -19.83 7.68 9.12
C LEU A 5 -20.41 8.41 7.89
N SER A 6 -20.66 9.72 7.99
CA SER A 6 -21.14 10.51 6.84
C SER A 6 -20.05 10.69 5.78
N LEU A 7 -18.79 10.86 6.17
CA LEU A 7 -17.65 10.92 5.24
C LEU A 7 -17.47 9.59 4.50
N ILE A 8 -17.45 8.47 5.23
CA ILE A 8 -17.32 7.13 4.63
C ILE A 8 -18.46 6.86 3.62
N LYS A 9 -19.71 7.22 3.95
CA LYS A 9 -20.84 7.09 3.02
C LYS A 9 -20.66 7.97 1.77
N GLY A 10 -20.14 9.18 1.94
CA GLY A 10 -19.80 10.08 0.83
C GLY A 10 -18.75 9.47 -0.08
N ASP A 11 -17.66 8.96 0.50
CA ASP A 11 -16.56 8.31 -0.23
C ASP A 11 -17.02 7.08 -1.00
N LEU A 12 -17.85 6.22 -0.39
CA LEU A 12 -18.42 5.05 -1.08
C LEU A 12 -19.32 5.46 -2.26
N LYS A 13 -20.03 6.58 -2.15
CA LYS A 13 -20.83 7.11 -3.26
C LYS A 13 -19.96 7.65 -4.40
N ILE A 14 -18.83 8.31 -4.07
CA ILE A 14 -17.85 8.78 -5.06
C ILE A 14 -17.22 7.57 -5.75
N ILE A 15 -16.75 6.59 -4.99
CA ILE A 15 -16.17 5.34 -5.52
C ILE A 15 -17.14 4.65 -6.46
N GLY A 16 -18.41 4.51 -6.08
CA GLY A 16 -19.42 3.82 -6.89
C GLY A 16 -19.83 4.55 -8.19
N ARG A 17 -19.37 5.78 -8.43
CA ARG A 17 -19.64 6.56 -9.64
C ARG A 17 -18.47 6.61 -10.62
N ASP A 18 -17.29 6.28 -10.17
CA ASP A 18 -16.06 6.32 -10.97
C ASP A 18 -15.58 4.90 -11.27
N PRO A 19 -15.58 4.45 -12.55
CA PRO A 19 -15.14 3.10 -12.92
C PRO A 19 -13.71 2.78 -12.47
N MET A 20 -12.82 3.77 -12.43
CA MET A 20 -11.44 3.58 -12.01
C MET A 20 -11.34 3.35 -10.50
N LEU A 21 -12.11 4.09 -9.71
CA LEU A 21 -12.16 3.90 -8.27
C LEU A 21 -12.84 2.57 -7.91
N ILE A 22 -13.89 2.16 -8.65
CA ILE A 22 -14.50 0.84 -8.49
C ILE A 22 -13.46 -0.26 -8.74
N LEU A 23 -12.71 -0.18 -9.85
CA LEU A 23 -11.67 -1.16 -10.17
C LEU A 23 -10.61 -1.23 -9.07
N SER A 24 -10.15 -0.08 -8.59
CA SER A 24 -9.15 -0.01 -7.50
C SER A 24 -9.68 -0.59 -6.19
N PHE A 25 -10.97 -0.41 -5.89
CA PHE A 25 -11.61 -0.97 -4.71
C PHE A 25 -11.81 -2.49 -4.80
N VAL A 26 -12.11 -3.00 -5.98
CA VAL A 26 -12.29 -4.45 -6.23
C VAL A 26 -10.95 -5.18 -6.33
N ALA A 27 -9.89 -4.50 -6.79
CA ALA A 27 -8.60 -5.11 -7.03
C ALA A 27 -8.00 -5.87 -5.81
N PRO A 28 -8.03 -5.39 -4.55
CA PRO A 28 -7.56 -6.15 -3.39
C PRO A 28 -8.25 -7.51 -3.24
N PHE A 29 -9.55 -7.59 -3.51
CA PHE A 29 -10.30 -8.86 -3.48
C PHE A 29 -9.88 -9.79 -4.61
N LEU A 30 -9.64 -9.25 -5.81
CA LEU A 30 -9.12 -10.03 -6.93
C LEU A 30 -7.71 -10.56 -6.63
N LEU A 31 -6.82 -9.77 -6.02
CA LEU A 31 -5.50 -10.23 -5.60
C LEU A 31 -5.59 -11.40 -4.61
N LEU A 32 -6.52 -11.35 -3.67
CA LEU A 32 -6.76 -12.45 -2.73
C LEU A 32 -7.26 -13.70 -3.46
N ILE A 33 -8.22 -13.57 -4.38
CA ILE A 33 -8.73 -14.67 -5.20
C ILE A 33 -7.60 -15.28 -6.05
N ILE A 34 -6.75 -14.46 -6.64
CA ILE A 34 -5.58 -14.90 -7.41
C ILE A 34 -4.63 -15.70 -6.52
N ALA A 35 -4.30 -15.20 -5.32
CA ALA A 35 -3.40 -15.87 -4.41
C ALA A 35 -3.95 -17.23 -3.93
N LEU A 36 -5.23 -17.29 -3.59
CA LEU A 36 -5.83 -18.49 -2.98
C LEU A 36 -6.26 -19.56 -4.00
N PHE A 37 -6.68 -19.16 -5.19
CA PHE A 37 -7.29 -20.09 -6.15
C PHE A 37 -6.52 -20.19 -7.46
N LEU A 38 -6.15 -19.06 -8.06
CA LEU A 38 -5.52 -19.09 -9.38
C LEU A 38 -4.04 -19.49 -9.29
N PHE A 39 -3.33 -19.06 -8.25
CA PHE A 39 -1.92 -19.43 -8.09
C PHE A 39 -1.73 -20.95 -7.91
N PRO A 40 -2.46 -21.66 -7.02
CA PRO A 40 -2.35 -23.12 -6.90
C PRO A 40 -2.71 -23.85 -8.21
N ILE A 41 -3.72 -23.39 -8.95
CA ILE A 41 -4.08 -23.96 -10.26
C ILE A 41 -2.93 -23.74 -11.25
N ALA A 42 -2.38 -22.53 -11.32
CA ALA A 42 -1.26 -22.22 -12.20
C ALA A 42 -0.01 -23.04 -11.84
N SER A 43 0.25 -23.28 -10.55
CA SER A 43 1.36 -24.13 -10.10
C SER A 43 1.19 -25.57 -10.55
N GLN A 44 0.01 -26.17 -10.40
CA GLN A 44 -0.25 -27.55 -10.89
C GLN A 44 -0.08 -27.64 -12.41
N LEU A 45 -0.58 -26.67 -13.16
CA LEU A 45 -0.43 -26.64 -14.61
C LEU A 45 1.03 -26.44 -15.03
N SER A 46 1.80 -25.61 -14.31
CA SER A 46 3.21 -25.35 -14.61
C SER A 46 4.08 -26.60 -14.41
N ILE A 47 3.82 -27.37 -13.35
CA ILE A 47 4.48 -28.66 -13.13
C ILE A 47 4.13 -29.63 -14.25
N LYS A 48 2.85 -29.73 -14.60
CA LYS A 48 2.36 -30.68 -15.58
C LYS A 48 2.90 -30.44 -17.01
N TYR A 49 2.98 -29.18 -17.44
CA TYR A 49 3.32 -28.83 -18.82
C TYR A 49 4.75 -28.32 -19.02
N PHE A 50 5.36 -27.74 -17.99
CA PHE A 50 6.65 -27.05 -18.09
C PHE A 50 7.70 -27.58 -17.11
N SER A 51 7.36 -28.51 -16.19
CA SER A 51 8.23 -28.98 -15.11
C SER A 51 8.75 -27.83 -14.21
N LEU A 52 7.98 -26.74 -14.08
CA LEU A 52 8.34 -25.58 -13.26
C LEU A 52 7.64 -25.65 -11.90
N LEU A 53 8.43 -25.48 -10.81
CA LEU A 53 7.95 -25.52 -9.43
C LEU A 53 7.57 -24.09 -8.98
N LEU A 54 6.39 -23.61 -9.39
CA LEU A 54 5.91 -22.27 -8.98
C LEU A 54 5.59 -22.18 -7.49
N ASP A 55 5.31 -23.30 -6.81
CA ASP A 55 5.01 -23.31 -5.36
C ASP A 55 6.14 -22.70 -4.54
N SER A 56 7.40 -22.82 -4.98
CA SER A 56 8.55 -22.20 -4.33
C SER A 56 8.46 -20.66 -4.28
N TYR A 57 7.68 -20.05 -5.16
CA TYR A 57 7.51 -18.61 -5.26
C TYR A 57 6.18 -18.13 -4.68
N PHE A 58 5.36 -19.02 -4.09
CA PHE A 58 4.05 -18.66 -3.56
C PHE A 58 4.12 -17.56 -2.51
N LEU A 59 5.06 -17.66 -1.57
CA LEU A 59 5.23 -16.67 -0.51
C LEU A 59 5.70 -15.31 -1.05
N LEU A 60 6.62 -15.33 -2.01
CA LEU A 60 7.07 -14.10 -2.68
C LEU A 60 5.91 -13.42 -3.43
N GLY A 61 5.17 -14.20 -4.23
CA GLY A 61 4.00 -13.69 -4.96
C GLY A 61 2.91 -13.16 -4.02
N SER A 62 2.66 -13.87 -2.93
CA SER A 62 1.70 -13.43 -1.91
C SER A 62 2.18 -12.17 -1.19
N PHE A 63 3.47 -12.04 -0.88
CA PHE A 63 4.03 -10.81 -0.34
C PHE A 63 3.86 -9.63 -1.31
N PHE A 64 4.09 -9.87 -2.60
CA PHE A 64 3.89 -8.87 -3.64
C PHE A 64 2.44 -8.37 -3.68
N PHE A 65 1.46 -9.28 -3.67
CA PHE A 65 0.05 -8.93 -3.60
C PHE A 65 -0.33 -8.22 -2.31
N PHE A 66 0.18 -8.70 -1.18
CA PHE A 66 -0.01 -8.05 0.12
C PHE A 66 0.46 -6.59 0.12
N SER A 67 1.61 -6.32 -0.49
CA SER A 67 2.17 -4.96 -0.59
C SER A 67 1.38 -4.05 -1.52
N LEU A 68 0.71 -4.59 -2.55
CA LEU A 68 -0.15 -3.82 -3.46
C LEU A 68 -1.45 -3.35 -2.79
N ILE A 69 -1.97 -4.07 -1.80
CA ILE A 69 -3.25 -3.74 -1.14
C ILE A 69 -3.29 -2.31 -0.61
N PRO A 70 -2.37 -1.86 0.25
CA PRO A 70 -2.37 -0.50 0.75
C PRO A 70 -2.12 0.54 -0.34
N MET A 71 -1.31 0.22 -1.35
CA MET A 71 -1.10 1.11 -2.49
C MET A 71 -2.41 1.36 -3.26
N LEU A 72 -3.24 0.34 -3.45
CA LEU A 72 -4.55 0.47 -4.10
C LEU A 72 -5.50 1.32 -3.27
N PHE A 73 -5.61 1.11 -1.95
CA PHE A 73 -6.42 1.95 -1.09
C PHE A 73 -5.90 3.39 -1.05
N GLY A 74 -4.58 3.57 -0.97
CA GLY A 74 -3.95 4.90 -1.03
C GLY A 74 -4.21 5.62 -2.36
N MET A 75 -4.22 4.88 -3.47
CA MET A 75 -4.55 5.40 -4.80
C MET A 75 -5.99 5.90 -4.88
N ILE A 76 -6.98 5.17 -4.34
CA ILE A 76 -8.38 5.59 -4.28
C ILE A 76 -8.48 6.95 -3.58
N TYR A 77 -7.92 7.06 -2.38
CA TYR A 77 -8.01 8.30 -1.61
C TYR A 77 -7.14 9.42 -2.18
N GLY A 78 -6.05 9.08 -2.87
CA GLY A 78 -5.27 10.03 -3.64
C GLY A 78 -6.07 10.64 -4.79
N PHE A 79 -6.81 9.84 -5.54
CA PHE A 79 -7.66 10.34 -6.63
C PHE A 79 -8.87 11.15 -6.12
N ILE A 80 -9.51 10.72 -5.05
CA ILE A 80 -10.57 11.52 -4.40
C ILE A 80 -10.03 12.89 -4.00
N LEU A 81 -8.84 12.94 -3.41
CA LEU A 81 -8.21 14.20 -3.01
C LEU A 81 -7.86 15.08 -4.22
N LEU A 82 -7.43 14.48 -5.34
CA LEU A 82 -7.16 15.23 -6.57
C LEU A 82 -8.46 15.79 -7.16
N ASP A 83 -9.55 15.02 -7.20
CA ASP A 83 -10.86 15.49 -7.64
C ASP A 83 -11.35 16.66 -6.76
N GLU A 84 -11.30 16.51 -5.44
CA GLU A 84 -11.71 17.56 -4.49
C GLU A 84 -10.84 18.84 -4.59
N ARG A 85 -9.58 18.68 -5.00
CA ARG A 85 -8.71 19.83 -5.29
C ARG A 85 -9.09 20.51 -6.59
N ASP A 86 -9.35 19.74 -7.65
CA ASP A 86 -9.73 20.27 -8.96
C ASP A 86 -11.08 20.97 -8.90
N GLU A 87 -12.00 20.52 -8.02
CA GLU A 87 -13.28 21.16 -7.73
C GLU A 87 -13.19 22.36 -6.75
N GLY A 88 -11.99 22.68 -6.23
CA GLY A 88 -11.77 23.78 -5.29
C GLY A 88 -12.26 23.53 -3.86
N ILE A 89 -12.71 22.30 -3.53
CA ILE A 89 -13.27 21.94 -2.21
C ILE A 89 -12.22 22.17 -1.11
N ILE A 90 -10.95 21.86 -1.37
CA ILE A 90 -9.88 22.03 -0.39
C ILE A 90 -9.69 23.50 -0.01
N SER A 91 -9.95 24.43 -0.94
CA SER A 91 -9.88 25.87 -0.67
C SER A 91 -10.96 26.32 0.31
N TYR A 92 -12.19 25.80 0.20
CA TYR A 92 -13.25 26.05 1.18
C TYR A 92 -12.92 25.50 2.57
N LEU A 93 -12.25 24.33 2.62
CA LEU A 93 -11.87 23.73 3.90
C LEU A 93 -10.81 24.56 4.65
N SER A 94 -10.02 25.36 3.95
CA SER A 94 -9.00 26.21 4.57
C SER A 94 -9.55 27.25 5.54
N ILE A 95 -10.81 27.70 5.34
CA ILE A 95 -11.49 28.66 6.22
C ILE A 95 -12.30 28.00 7.34
N THR A 96 -12.30 26.67 7.41
CA THR A 96 -12.95 25.92 8.48
C THR A 96 -11.99 25.67 9.64
N PRO A 97 -12.48 25.39 10.87
CA PRO A 97 -11.62 25.03 12.00
C PRO A 97 -10.78 23.78 11.77
N LEU A 98 -11.14 22.90 10.83
CA LEU A 98 -10.38 21.71 10.48
C LEU A 98 -9.09 22.05 9.73
N GLY A 99 -9.12 23.08 8.88
CA GLY A 99 -8.02 23.47 8.01
C GLY A 99 -7.62 22.40 6.99
N LYS A 100 -6.72 22.75 6.08
CA LYS A 100 -6.20 21.84 5.04
C LYS A 100 -5.47 20.63 5.64
N THR A 101 -4.66 20.86 6.67
CA THR A 101 -3.85 19.83 7.33
C THR A 101 -4.69 18.80 8.08
N GLY A 102 -5.71 19.26 8.80
CA GLY A 102 -6.65 18.40 9.51
C GLY A 102 -7.46 17.53 8.54
N TYR A 103 -7.91 18.11 7.42
CA TYR A 103 -8.57 17.38 6.36
C TYR A 103 -7.68 16.26 5.78
N LEU A 104 -6.43 16.57 5.41
CA LEU A 104 -5.51 15.58 4.86
C LEU A 104 -5.23 14.43 5.84
N ARG A 105 -5.03 14.75 7.14
CA ARG A 105 -4.86 13.71 8.18
C ARG A 105 -6.07 12.77 8.24
N THR A 106 -7.28 13.31 8.20
CA THR A 106 -8.51 12.50 8.20
C THR A 106 -8.57 11.60 6.98
N ARG A 107 -8.20 12.12 5.80
CA ARG A 107 -8.17 11.35 4.54
C ARG A 107 -7.13 10.22 4.54
N MET A 108 -6.05 10.33 5.32
CA MET A 108 -5.03 9.28 5.44
C MET A 108 -5.45 8.13 6.36
N ILE A 109 -6.28 8.38 7.37
CA ILE A 109 -6.63 7.36 8.38
C ILE A 109 -7.47 6.24 7.78
N ILE A 110 -8.46 6.55 6.95
CA ILE A 110 -9.39 5.55 6.40
C ILE A 110 -8.67 4.50 5.53
N PRO A 111 -7.82 4.88 4.55
CA PRO A 111 -7.08 3.89 3.76
C PRO A 111 -6.09 3.08 4.60
N VAL A 112 -5.50 3.63 5.66
CA VAL A 112 -4.66 2.86 6.59
C VAL A 112 -5.47 1.79 7.31
N LEU A 113 -6.63 2.15 7.86
CA LEU A 113 -7.50 1.19 8.55
C LEU A 113 -8.01 0.10 7.61
N ALA A 114 -8.45 0.46 6.41
CA ALA A 114 -8.88 -0.50 5.39
C ALA A 114 -7.74 -1.44 4.99
N SER A 115 -6.55 -0.90 4.75
CA SER A 115 -5.35 -1.67 4.42
C SER A 115 -4.94 -2.60 5.55
N PHE A 116 -5.03 -2.15 6.80
CA PHE A 116 -4.70 -2.96 7.97
C PHE A 116 -5.65 -4.15 8.10
N VAL A 117 -6.96 -3.91 8.09
CA VAL A 117 -7.97 -4.98 8.24
C VAL A 117 -7.85 -6.00 7.11
N PHE A 118 -7.76 -5.52 5.86
CA PHE A 118 -7.64 -6.39 4.71
C PHE A 118 -6.29 -7.12 4.67
N GLY A 119 -5.21 -6.45 5.05
CA GLY A 119 -3.87 -7.03 5.08
C GLY A 119 -3.72 -8.14 6.12
N VAL A 120 -4.28 -7.98 7.33
CA VAL A 120 -4.32 -9.05 8.34
C VAL A 120 -5.07 -10.27 7.80
N ALA A 121 -6.25 -10.05 7.22
CA ALA A 121 -7.03 -11.14 6.63
C ALA A 121 -6.24 -11.83 5.49
N PHE A 122 -5.57 -11.06 4.64
CA PHE A 122 -4.75 -11.58 3.54
C PHE A 122 -3.61 -12.47 4.06
N LEU A 123 -2.82 -12.02 5.03
CA LEU A 123 -1.69 -12.78 5.58
C LEU A 123 -2.14 -14.09 6.24
N ILE A 124 -3.29 -14.07 6.94
CA ILE A 124 -3.85 -15.27 7.56
C ILE A 124 -4.29 -16.27 6.49
N LEU A 125 -5.06 -15.81 5.51
CA LEU A 125 -5.65 -16.66 4.47
C LEU A 125 -4.60 -17.23 3.50
N THR A 126 -3.50 -16.51 3.25
CA THR A 126 -2.41 -16.98 2.38
C THR A 126 -1.33 -17.79 3.11
N GLY A 127 -1.53 -18.09 4.41
CA GLY A 127 -0.69 -19.02 5.15
C GLY A 127 0.57 -18.42 5.77
N PHE A 128 0.75 -17.10 5.77
CA PHE A 128 1.88 -16.45 6.47
C PHE A 128 1.86 -16.68 7.99
N SER A 129 0.74 -17.10 8.55
CA SER A 129 0.62 -17.53 9.95
C SER A 129 1.52 -18.73 10.31
N SER A 130 2.02 -19.46 9.31
CA SER A 130 3.03 -20.51 9.52
C SER A 130 4.45 -19.97 9.70
N LEU A 131 4.73 -18.75 9.26
CA LEU A 131 6.05 -18.09 9.32
C LEU A 131 6.13 -17.01 10.41
N LEU A 132 4.98 -16.43 10.76
CA LEU A 132 4.85 -15.25 11.62
C LEU A 132 3.90 -15.56 12.77
N ASN A 133 4.25 -15.13 13.98
CA ASN A 133 3.30 -15.15 15.09
C ASN A 133 2.29 -13.99 14.98
N TRP A 134 1.21 -14.06 15.78
CA TRP A 134 0.13 -13.07 15.74
C TRP A 134 0.59 -11.62 15.96
N PHE A 135 1.55 -11.41 16.84
CA PHE A 135 2.09 -10.09 17.11
C PHE A 135 2.89 -9.56 15.91
N GLU A 136 3.68 -10.40 15.26
CA GLU A 136 4.43 -10.07 14.05
C GLU A 136 3.49 -9.74 12.89
N ILE A 137 2.41 -10.51 12.70
CA ILE A 137 1.38 -10.24 11.68
C ILE A 137 0.79 -8.84 11.89
N ILE A 138 0.41 -8.50 13.13
CA ILE A 138 -0.16 -7.18 13.45
C ILE A 138 0.85 -6.07 13.16
N VAL A 139 2.09 -6.20 13.64
CA VAL A 139 3.12 -5.17 13.49
C VAL A 139 3.49 -4.98 12.01
N ILE A 140 3.74 -6.07 11.29
CA ILE A 140 4.08 -6.03 9.86
C ILE A 140 2.95 -5.39 9.07
N THR A 141 1.71 -5.83 9.30
CA THR A 141 0.55 -5.27 8.59
C THR A 141 0.36 -3.79 8.91
N LEU A 142 0.58 -3.36 10.14
CA LEU A 142 0.49 -1.95 10.52
C LEU A 142 1.52 -1.10 9.77
N ILE A 143 2.76 -1.58 9.66
CA ILE A 143 3.82 -0.88 8.91
C ILE A 143 3.47 -0.85 7.43
N VAL A 144 3.09 -1.99 6.83
CA VAL A 144 2.71 -2.06 5.40
C VAL A 144 1.48 -1.19 5.10
N ALA A 145 0.50 -1.10 6.02
CA ALA A 145 -0.65 -0.23 5.84
C ALA A 145 -0.26 1.26 5.67
N THR A 146 0.94 1.66 6.12
CA THR A 146 1.45 3.03 5.91
C THR A 146 1.87 3.31 4.45
N GLU A 147 1.94 2.29 3.58
CA GLU A 147 2.07 2.51 2.13
C GLU A 147 0.83 3.23 1.55
N ALA A 148 -0.34 3.11 2.19
CA ALA A 148 -1.53 3.82 1.73
C ALA A 148 -1.37 5.35 1.84
N PRO A 149 -1.00 5.95 2.97
CA PRO A 149 -0.69 7.37 3.02
C PRO A 149 0.53 7.76 2.17
N LEU A 150 1.53 6.89 1.97
CA LEU A 150 2.64 7.16 1.05
C LEU A 150 2.13 7.37 -0.37
N MET A 151 1.29 6.46 -0.87
CA MET A 151 0.69 6.55 -2.20
C MET A 151 -0.21 7.78 -2.33
N LEU A 152 -1.09 8.04 -1.35
CA LEU A 152 -1.95 9.22 -1.32
C LEU A 152 -1.13 10.51 -1.38
N LEU A 153 -0.14 10.65 -0.49
CA LEU A 153 0.72 11.84 -0.41
C LEU A 153 1.58 12.00 -1.65
N PHE A 154 2.08 10.91 -2.24
CA PHE A 154 2.81 10.94 -3.49
C PHE A 154 1.96 11.57 -4.60
N LEU A 155 0.73 11.10 -4.80
CA LEU A 155 -0.19 11.69 -5.77
C LEU A 155 -0.50 13.16 -5.44
N ALA A 156 -0.82 13.47 -4.19
CA ALA A 156 -1.15 14.82 -3.75
C ALA A 156 0.01 15.82 -3.96
N ALA A 157 1.26 15.38 -3.70
CA ALA A 157 2.45 16.22 -3.80
C ALA A 157 2.93 16.44 -5.24
N PHE A 158 2.80 15.43 -6.10
CA PHE A 158 3.41 15.47 -7.43
C PHE A 158 2.41 15.68 -8.56
N ALA A 159 1.17 15.16 -8.46
CA ALA A 159 0.16 15.39 -9.50
C ALA A 159 -0.40 16.82 -9.46
N GLY A 160 -0.60 17.41 -10.62
CA GLY A 160 -1.32 18.69 -10.79
C GLY A 160 -2.84 18.51 -10.87
N ASN A 161 -3.28 17.36 -11.40
CA ASN A 161 -4.68 16.99 -11.59
C ASN A 161 -4.84 15.47 -11.61
N LYS A 162 -6.09 14.99 -11.69
CA LYS A 162 -6.38 13.55 -11.70
C LYS A 162 -5.71 12.80 -12.87
N VAL A 163 -5.62 13.40 -14.07
CA VAL A 163 -5.01 12.75 -15.25
C VAL A 163 -3.51 12.50 -15.03
N GLU A 164 -2.81 13.49 -14.50
CA GLU A 164 -1.41 13.33 -14.07
C GLU A 164 -1.28 12.31 -12.95
N GLY A 165 -2.22 12.29 -12.00
CA GLY A 165 -2.29 11.31 -10.93
C GLY A 165 -2.35 9.88 -11.47
N ILE A 166 -3.17 9.64 -12.51
CA ILE A 166 -3.27 8.33 -13.19
C ILE A 166 -1.91 7.93 -13.81
N ALA A 167 -1.22 8.87 -14.45
CA ALA A 167 0.08 8.60 -15.04
C ALA A 167 1.13 8.28 -13.96
N LEU A 168 1.16 9.06 -12.89
CA LEU A 168 2.08 8.88 -11.76
C LEU A 168 1.81 7.60 -10.96
N SER A 169 0.54 7.19 -10.82
CA SER A 169 0.20 5.97 -10.08
C SER A 169 0.85 4.72 -10.67
N LYS A 170 1.04 4.68 -12.00
CA LYS A 170 1.72 3.58 -12.68
C LYS A 170 3.21 3.47 -12.31
N SER A 171 3.87 4.61 -12.07
CA SER A 171 5.29 4.62 -11.70
C SER A 171 5.53 4.18 -10.25
N PHE A 172 4.53 4.25 -9.39
CA PHE A 172 4.67 3.85 -7.99
C PHE A 172 4.97 2.35 -7.82
N GLY A 173 4.59 1.51 -8.79
CA GLY A 173 4.95 0.09 -8.82
C GLY A 173 6.47 -0.18 -8.86
N ILE A 174 7.29 0.81 -9.24
CA ILE A 174 8.76 0.72 -9.21
C ILE A 174 9.28 0.44 -7.78
N VAL A 175 8.54 0.86 -6.76
CA VAL A 175 8.88 0.62 -5.34
C VAL A 175 8.94 -0.88 -5.00
N LEU A 176 8.28 -1.73 -5.78
CA LEU A 176 8.30 -3.20 -5.63
C LEU A 176 9.52 -3.88 -6.29
N LEU A 177 10.19 -3.22 -7.25
CA LEU A 177 11.34 -3.82 -7.95
C LEU A 177 12.49 -4.22 -6.99
N PRO A 178 12.87 -3.41 -5.98
CA PRO A 178 13.90 -3.79 -5.02
C PRO A 178 13.61 -5.10 -4.29
N VAL A 179 12.34 -5.39 -3.99
CA VAL A 179 11.92 -6.65 -3.38
C VAL A 179 12.24 -7.85 -4.27
N LEU A 180 11.89 -7.75 -5.56
CA LEU A 180 12.19 -8.82 -6.53
C LEU A 180 13.70 -8.98 -6.71
N ILE A 181 14.44 -7.89 -6.85
CA ILE A 181 15.89 -7.93 -7.01
C ILE A 181 16.54 -8.57 -5.78
N ASP A 182 16.12 -8.20 -4.57
CA ASP A 182 16.67 -8.75 -3.34
C ASP A 182 16.46 -10.26 -3.22
N TYR A 183 15.26 -10.71 -3.53
CA TYR A 183 14.91 -12.13 -3.43
C TYR A 183 15.76 -13.03 -4.35
N PHE A 184 16.04 -12.58 -5.58
CA PHE A 184 16.80 -13.37 -6.57
C PHE A 184 18.31 -13.14 -6.52
N THR A 185 18.82 -12.27 -5.65
CA THR A 185 20.25 -11.95 -5.60
C THR A 185 20.86 -12.23 -4.22
N GLN A 186 22.18 -12.23 -4.16
CA GLN A 186 22.95 -12.41 -2.92
C GLN A 186 24.07 -11.36 -2.83
N GLY A 187 24.59 -11.15 -1.63
CA GLY A 187 25.74 -10.27 -1.40
C GLY A 187 25.40 -8.97 -0.70
N ASN A 188 26.44 -8.27 -0.24
CA ASN A 188 26.31 -7.07 0.59
C ASN A 188 25.77 -5.83 -0.18
N TRP A 189 25.89 -5.83 -1.51
CA TRP A 189 25.38 -4.74 -2.34
C TRP A 189 23.84 -4.55 -2.25
N ARG A 190 23.13 -5.58 -1.77
CA ARG A 190 21.66 -5.55 -1.54
C ARG A 190 21.23 -4.41 -0.61
N TRP A 191 22.12 -3.87 0.22
CA TRP A 191 21.84 -2.68 1.01
C TRP A 191 21.55 -1.43 0.16
N LEU A 192 21.98 -1.40 -1.10
CA LEU A 192 21.63 -0.34 -2.03
C LEU A 192 20.11 -0.32 -2.33
N LEU A 193 19.40 -1.43 -2.09
CA LEU A 193 17.95 -1.54 -2.29
C LEU A 193 17.14 -0.96 -1.13
N SER A 194 17.80 -0.59 -0.04
CA SER A 194 17.17 -0.04 1.17
C SER A 194 16.47 1.33 0.97
N PHE A 195 16.63 1.95 -0.20
CA PHE A 195 15.85 3.12 -0.59
C PHE A 195 14.35 2.81 -0.79
N SER A 196 13.96 1.55 -0.96
CA SER A 196 12.57 1.12 -1.02
C SER A 196 12.05 0.81 0.39
N PRO A 197 10.90 1.38 0.81
CA PRO A 197 10.31 1.06 2.10
C PRO A 197 9.94 -0.43 2.21
N LEU A 198 9.46 -1.04 1.12
CA LEU A 198 9.07 -2.45 1.09
C LEU A 198 10.24 -3.43 1.19
N TRP A 199 11.45 -3.03 0.80
CA TRP A 199 12.65 -3.86 0.99
C TRP A 199 12.90 -4.18 2.47
N TRP A 200 12.69 -3.22 3.37
CA TRP A 200 12.84 -3.43 4.81
C TRP A 200 11.85 -4.47 5.34
N ILE A 201 10.62 -4.47 4.83
CA ILE A 201 9.57 -5.40 5.25
C ILE A 201 9.82 -6.80 4.67
N GLU A 202 10.22 -6.88 3.42
CA GLU A 202 10.64 -8.13 2.78
C GLU A 202 11.74 -8.79 3.60
N ARG A 203 12.78 -8.03 3.96
CA ARG A 203 13.85 -8.50 4.82
C ARG A 203 13.37 -8.95 6.20
N ALA A 204 12.43 -8.25 6.80
CA ALA A 204 11.86 -8.65 8.08
C ALA A 204 11.14 -10.01 8.01
N ILE A 205 10.51 -10.33 6.88
CA ILE A 205 9.76 -11.58 6.70
C ILE A 205 10.68 -12.74 6.33
N PHE A 206 11.57 -12.54 5.35
CA PHE A 206 12.34 -13.61 4.71
C PHE A 206 13.78 -13.78 5.24
N SER A 207 14.28 -12.88 6.11
CA SER A 207 15.58 -13.04 6.76
C SER A 207 15.49 -13.89 8.04
N LEU A 208 16.65 -14.12 8.69
CA LEU A 208 16.72 -14.81 9.96
C LEU A 208 15.90 -14.10 11.04
N GLN A 209 15.21 -14.86 11.88
CA GLN A 209 14.29 -14.31 12.91
C GLN A 209 14.96 -13.32 13.87
N GLU A 210 16.25 -13.52 14.17
CA GLU A 210 17.00 -12.64 15.08
C GLU A 210 17.12 -11.20 14.58
N TYR A 211 17.14 -10.99 13.25
CA TYR A 211 17.23 -9.65 12.64
C TYR A 211 15.88 -9.03 12.30
N ARG A 212 14.79 -9.76 12.45
CA ARG A 212 13.43 -9.31 12.08
C ARG A 212 13.08 -7.97 12.71
N TRP A 213 13.27 -7.83 14.00
CA TRP A 213 12.93 -6.59 14.72
C TRP A 213 13.79 -5.41 14.31
N LEU A 214 15.05 -5.65 13.94
CA LEU A 214 15.92 -4.61 13.39
C LEU A 214 15.39 -4.10 12.05
N TYR A 215 14.98 -4.99 11.16
CA TYR A 215 14.38 -4.62 9.88
C TYR A 215 13.03 -3.93 10.06
N LEU A 216 12.18 -4.36 10.99
CA LEU A 216 10.91 -3.69 11.29
C LEU A 216 11.11 -2.29 11.86
N ALA A 217 12.11 -2.10 12.73
CA ALA A 217 12.49 -0.78 13.22
C ALA A 217 12.96 0.13 12.07
N GLY A 218 13.84 -0.39 11.19
CA GLY A 218 14.26 0.30 9.98
C GLY A 218 13.08 0.67 9.07
N ALA A 219 12.17 -0.28 8.82
CA ALA A 219 10.95 -0.04 8.06
C ALA A 219 10.13 1.12 8.64
N THR A 220 9.89 1.10 9.96
CA THR A 220 9.10 2.12 10.64
C THR A 220 9.73 3.51 10.50
N VAL A 221 11.04 3.62 10.73
CA VAL A 221 11.78 4.90 10.60
C VAL A 221 11.72 5.39 9.16
N PHE A 222 11.94 4.50 8.19
CA PHE A 222 12.00 4.87 6.78
C PHE A 222 10.64 5.29 6.23
N HIS A 223 9.56 4.55 6.55
CA HIS A 223 8.19 4.97 6.20
C HIS A 223 7.82 6.30 6.84
N GLY A 224 8.11 6.48 8.12
CA GLY A 224 7.87 7.74 8.82
C GLY A 224 8.61 8.92 8.19
N PHE A 225 9.87 8.71 7.79
CA PHE A 225 10.68 9.72 7.10
C PHE A 225 10.09 10.11 5.75
N ILE A 226 9.68 9.14 4.91
CA ILE A 226 9.10 9.42 3.60
C ILE A 226 7.74 10.12 3.75
N ILE A 227 6.88 9.65 4.69
CA ILE A 227 5.59 10.30 4.98
C ILE A 227 5.81 11.76 5.37
N TRP A 228 6.75 12.02 6.28
CA TRP A 228 7.07 13.38 6.70
C TRP A 228 7.54 14.26 5.52
N LEU A 229 8.39 13.72 4.66
CA LEU A 229 8.93 14.41 3.49
C LEU A 229 7.84 14.76 2.49
N LEU A 230 6.98 13.79 2.16
CA LEU A 230 5.85 13.98 1.24
C LEU A 230 4.81 14.93 1.80
N PHE A 231 4.50 14.81 3.10
CA PHE A 231 3.57 15.71 3.79
C PHE A 231 4.09 17.16 3.77
N SER A 232 5.37 17.36 4.08
CA SER A 232 6.01 18.68 4.06
C SER A 232 6.02 19.30 2.65
N ARG A 233 6.16 18.46 1.61
CA ARG A 233 6.08 18.91 0.21
C ARG A 233 4.65 19.31 -0.17
N PHE A 234 3.67 18.50 0.22
CA PHE A 234 2.26 18.81 0.00
C PHE A 234 1.87 20.13 0.67
N ASP A 235 2.23 20.32 1.95
CA ASP A 235 1.91 21.53 2.70
C ASP A 235 2.45 22.79 2.01
N ARG A 236 3.69 22.76 1.54
CA ARG A 236 4.30 23.85 0.77
C ARG A 236 3.60 24.12 -0.58
N LYS A 237 3.06 23.10 -1.24
CA LYS A 237 2.34 23.26 -2.52
C LYS A 237 0.96 23.88 -2.33
N MET A 238 0.41 23.80 -1.12
CA MET A 238 -0.93 24.29 -0.79
C MET A 238 -0.93 25.69 -0.16
N GLN A 239 0.25 26.24 0.19
CA GLN A 239 0.43 27.63 0.62
C GLN A 239 0.40 28.57 -0.57
#